data_3463065524d0cbca2c25c302fd4eb4d6
#
_entry.id   3463065524d0cbca2c25c302fd4eb4d6
#
_cell.length_a   1.000
_cell.length_b   1.000
_cell.length_c   1.000
_cell.angle_alpha   90.00
_cell.angle_beta   90.00
_cell.angle_gamma   90.00
#
_symmetry.space_group_name_H-M   'P 1'
#
loop_
_entity.id
_entity.type
_entity.pdbx_description
1 polymer ?
#
loop_
_entity_poly.entity_id
_entity_poly.type
_entity_poly.pdbx_seq_one_letter_code
_entity_poly.pdbx_strand_id
1 'polypeptide(L)'
;MEASKVYYTDFRCPVGTSLLEKLRRVCIAAGIKDIDMDGRFVAIKMHFGELGNLAFLRPNYAKVVADLCKEQGGMPFLTDCNTLYPGSRKNALEHLSCAQLNGFWPMTTGCQVIIGDGLRGTDEVEVPVPNGEYCKTAKIGRAIMDADVFISLTHFKGHESTGFGGALKNIGMGCGSRAGKMEQHAAGKPAVQEGLCRGCHRCAKE
;
A
#
# COMPACT_ATOMS: atom_id res chain seq x y z
N MET A 1 21.95 -17.35 9.67
CA MET A 1 21.45 -15.98 9.52
C MET A 1 21.09 -15.45 10.91
N GLU A 2 21.57 -14.28 11.26
CA GLU A 2 21.16 -13.60 12.49
C GLU A 2 19.69 -13.19 12.37
N ALA A 3 18.91 -13.34 13.46
CA ALA A 3 17.49 -12.97 13.44
C ALA A 3 17.34 -11.44 13.35
N SER A 4 16.41 -10.98 12.53
CA SER A 4 16.10 -9.54 12.41
C SER A 4 15.59 -8.99 13.73
N LYS A 5 16.07 -7.80 14.12
CA LYS A 5 15.59 -7.11 15.31
C LYS A 5 14.20 -6.54 15.05
N VAL A 6 13.29 -6.74 16.00
CA VAL A 6 11.93 -6.17 15.99
C VAL A 6 11.82 -5.15 17.12
N TYR A 7 11.35 -3.94 16.77
CA TYR A 7 11.13 -2.86 17.72
C TYR A 7 9.64 -2.73 18.00
N TYR A 8 9.29 -2.74 19.28
CA TYR A 8 7.89 -2.78 19.74
C TYR A 8 7.61 -1.70 20.76
N THR A 9 6.40 -1.14 20.72
CA THR A 9 5.83 -0.32 21.78
C THR A 9 4.34 -0.66 21.94
N ASP A 10 3.85 -0.60 23.17
CA ASP A 10 2.43 -0.82 23.49
C ASP A 10 1.61 0.48 23.33
N PHE A 11 0.30 0.41 23.56
CA PHE A 11 -0.62 1.55 23.51
C PHE A 11 -0.76 2.32 24.84
N ARG A 12 -0.05 1.92 25.90
CA ARG A 12 -0.09 2.63 27.19
C ARG A 12 0.63 3.98 27.04
N CYS A 13 -0.05 5.05 27.42
CA CYS A 13 0.52 6.40 27.37
C CYS A 13 0.59 6.97 28.79
N PRO A 14 1.79 7.07 29.38
CA PRO A 14 2.00 7.86 30.60
C PRO A 14 1.64 9.33 30.37
N VAL A 15 1.36 10.05 31.46
CA VAL A 15 1.11 11.50 31.39
C VAL A 15 2.31 12.19 30.70
N GLY A 16 2.01 13.04 29.73
CA GLY A 16 3.02 13.76 28.95
C GLY A 16 3.61 13.00 27.76
N THR A 17 3.18 11.76 27.49
CA THR A 17 3.63 10.99 26.30
C THR A 17 2.42 10.58 25.46
N SER A 18 2.44 10.91 24.16
CA SER A 18 1.41 10.50 23.20
C SER A 18 1.79 9.23 22.43
N LEU A 19 0.81 8.58 21.82
CA LEU A 19 1.06 7.46 20.88
C LEU A 19 1.93 7.89 19.70
N LEU A 20 1.77 9.12 19.23
CA LEU A 20 2.57 9.66 18.11
C LEU A 20 4.04 9.85 18.50
N GLU A 21 4.29 10.31 19.72
CA GLU A 21 5.66 10.39 20.25
C GLU A 21 6.28 8.99 20.43
N LYS A 22 5.51 8.02 20.88
CA LYS A 22 5.97 6.62 20.99
C LYS A 22 6.27 6.03 19.62
N LEU A 23 5.41 6.27 18.61
CA LEU A 23 5.68 5.87 17.22
C LEU A 23 6.99 6.49 16.73
N ARG A 24 7.18 7.79 16.94
CA ARG A 24 8.41 8.48 16.56
C ARG A 24 9.64 7.83 17.16
N ARG A 25 9.62 7.57 18.48
CA ARG A 25 10.73 6.93 19.19
C ARG A 25 11.03 5.53 18.69
N VAL A 26 10.01 4.72 18.43
CA VAL A 26 10.21 3.34 17.92
C VAL A 26 10.76 3.35 16.50
N CYS A 27 10.33 4.27 15.63
CA CYS A 27 10.89 4.43 14.29
C CYS A 27 12.37 4.84 14.33
N ILE A 28 12.73 5.78 15.22
CA ILE A 28 14.13 6.20 15.41
C ILE A 28 14.97 5.03 15.95
N ALA A 29 14.49 4.31 16.95
CA ALA A 29 15.18 3.16 17.51
C ALA A 29 15.35 2.03 16.47
N ALA A 30 14.40 1.89 15.54
CA ALA A 30 14.46 0.92 14.45
C ALA A 30 15.42 1.32 13.31
N GLY A 31 16.04 2.53 13.39
CA GLY A 31 17.06 2.95 12.43
C GLY A 31 16.52 3.76 11.24
N ILE A 32 15.33 4.35 11.33
CA ILE A 32 14.81 5.19 10.23
C ILE A 32 15.76 6.34 9.88
N LYS A 33 16.54 6.83 10.86
CA LYS A 33 17.52 7.90 10.68
C LYS A 33 18.83 7.46 10.02
N ASP A 34 19.04 6.15 9.91
CA ASP A 34 20.24 5.59 9.28
C ASP A 34 20.04 5.39 7.76
N ILE A 35 18.81 5.62 7.28
CA ILE A 35 18.47 5.55 5.86
C ILE A 35 18.85 6.88 5.20
N ASP A 36 19.68 6.83 4.18
CA ASP A 36 20.01 8.01 3.38
C ASP A 36 18.79 8.43 2.54
N MET A 37 18.17 9.56 2.93
CA MET A 37 16.97 10.08 2.27
C MET A 37 17.18 11.48 1.64
N ASP A 38 18.36 12.07 1.79
CA ASP A 38 18.61 13.45 1.35
C ASP A 38 18.42 13.59 -0.18
N GLY A 39 17.52 14.48 -0.58
CA GLY A 39 17.14 14.72 -1.97
C GLY A 39 16.41 13.56 -2.66
N ARG A 40 15.94 12.54 -1.93
CA ARG A 40 15.35 11.31 -2.48
C ARG A 40 13.84 11.27 -2.36
N PHE A 41 13.17 10.64 -3.33
CA PHE A 41 11.76 10.32 -3.25
C PHE A 41 11.52 9.14 -2.30
N VAL A 42 10.63 9.34 -1.31
CA VAL A 42 10.30 8.33 -0.30
C VAL A 42 8.84 7.92 -0.43
N ALA A 43 8.59 6.72 -0.93
CA ALA A 43 7.26 6.16 -1.02
C ALA A 43 6.82 5.59 0.34
N ILE A 44 5.85 6.21 1.00
CA ILE A 44 5.20 5.66 2.19
C ILE A 44 3.95 4.91 1.74
N LYS A 45 4.08 3.60 1.58
CA LYS A 45 2.99 2.73 1.14
C LYS A 45 2.07 2.39 2.30
N MET A 46 0.80 2.72 2.13
CA MET A 46 -0.22 2.39 3.10
C MET A 46 -1.57 2.15 2.42
N HIS A 47 -2.56 1.71 3.18
CA HIS A 47 -3.94 1.57 2.76
C HIS A 47 -4.73 2.77 3.28
N PHE A 48 -5.39 3.52 2.40
CA PHE A 48 -6.11 4.75 2.76
C PHE A 48 -7.50 4.52 3.38
N GLY A 49 -7.86 3.27 3.67
CA GLY A 49 -9.20 2.91 4.13
C GLY A 49 -10.16 2.69 2.96
N GLU A 50 -11.40 2.42 3.29
CA GLU A 50 -12.54 2.38 2.38
C GLU A 50 -13.67 3.19 3.00
N LEU A 51 -14.46 3.88 2.20
CA LEU A 51 -15.54 4.72 2.71
C LEU A 51 -16.54 3.89 3.53
N GLY A 52 -16.90 4.40 4.71
CA GLY A 52 -17.78 3.72 5.66
C GLY A 52 -17.08 2.74 6.61
N ASN A 53 -15.81 2.41 6.41
CA ASN A 53 -15.01 1.59 7.31
C ASN A 53 -13.95 2.44 8.02
N LEU A 54 -13.99 2.49 9.35
CA LEU A 54 -13.07 3.28 10.17
C LEU A 54 -11.86 2.48 10.69
N ALA A 55 -11.77 1.18 10.37
CA ALA A 55 -10.69 0.30 10.80
C ALA A 55 -9.48 0.40 9.85
N PHE A 56 -8.80 1.54 9.87
CA PHE A 56 -7.56 1.79 9.13
C PHE A 56 -6.61 2.65 9.98
N LEU A 57 -5.33 2.71 9.59
CA LEU A 57 -4.36 3.58 10.25
C LEU A 57 -4.74 5.04 10.05
N ARG A 58 -4.73 5.81 11.15
CA ARG A 58 -5.08 7.22 11.11
C ARG A 58 -4.02 8.07 10.40
N PRO A 59 -4.42 9.15 9.70
CA PRO A 59 -3.48 10.06 9.03
C PRO A 59 -2.37 10.60 9.93
N ASN A 60 -2.64 10.75 11.23
CA ASN A 60 -1.67 11.19 12.22
C ASN A 60 -0.40 10.31 12.27
N TYR A 61 -0.54 8.99 12.09
CA TYR A 61 0.60 8.07 12.05
C TYR A 61 1.42 8.28 10.77
N ALA A 62 0.74 8.49 9.63
CA ALA A 62 1.41 8.81 8.37
C ALA A 62 2.21 10.11 8.47
N LYS A 63 1.64 11.13 9.15
CA LYS A 63 2.33 12.40 9.40
C LYS A 63 3.64 12.22 10.17
N VAL A 64 3.66 11.42 11.23
CA VAL A 64 4.90 11.17 12.00
C VAL A 64 5.99 10.58 11.12
N VAL A 65 5.65 9.62 10.26
CA VAL A 65 6.62 8.99 9.35
C VAL A 65 7.08 9.98 8.28
N ALA A 66 6.15 10.74 7.69
CA ALA A 66 6.47 11.77 6.70
C ALA A 66 7.39 12.87 7.27
N ASP A 67 7.13 13.33 8.49
CA ASP A 67 7.96 14.32 9.18
C ASP A 67 9.37 13.77 9.42
N LEU A 68 9.51 12.50 9.84
CA LEU A 68 10.82 11.86 10.01
C LEU A 68 11.60 11.76 8.70
N CYS A 69 10.94 11.50 7.57
CA CYS A 69 11.59 11.49 6.27
C CYS A 69 12.07 12.89 5.86
N LYS A 70 11.23 13.91 6.07
CA LYS A 70 11.57 15.31 5.75
C LYS A 70 12.72 15.85 6.60
N GLU A 71 12.80 15.47 7.88
CA GLU A 71 13.89 15.84 8.77
C GLU A 71 15.25 15.37 8.26
N GLN A 72 15.26 14.39 7.36
CA GLN A 72 16.45 13.85 6.72
C GLN A 72 16.62 14.31 5.25
N GLY A 73 15.92 15.39 4.86
CA GLY A 73 15.99 15.91 3.50
C GLY A 73 15.22 15.13 2.46
N GLY A 74 14.45 14.09 2.85
CA GLY A 74 13.65 13.27 1.94
C GLY A 74 12.39 13.98 1.44
N MET A 75 11.92 13.56 0.27
CA MET A 75 10.69 14.00 -0.37
C MET A 75 9.60 12.91 -0.24
N PRO A 76 8.92 12.80 0.91
CA PRO A 76 7.92 11.75 1.13
C PRO A 76 6.63 12.02 0.38
N PHE A 77 6.01 10.94 -0.09
CA PHE A 77 4.63 10.91 -0.56
C PHE A 77 3.92 9.65 -0.05
N LEU A 78 2.61 9.76 0.20
CA LEU A 78 1.78 8.60 0.52
C LEU A 78 1.32 7.94 -0.76
N THR A 79 1.30 6.61 -0.80
CA THR A 79 0.89 5.88 -2.00
C THR A 79 0.13 4.60 -1.69
N ASP A 80 -0.75 4.24 -2.59
CA ASP A 80 -1.41 2.94 -2.75
C ASP A 80 -1.70 2.73 -4.23
N CYS A 81 -1.99 1.49 -4.65
CA CYS A 81 -2.44 1.19 -6.00
C CYS A 81 -3.94 0.90 -6.03
N ASN A 82 -4.58 1.15 -7.18
CA ASN A 82 -6.01 0.96 -7.38
C ASN A 82 -6.45 -0.49 -7.09
N THR A 83 -7.71 -0.66 -6.70
CA THR A 83 -8.28 -1.96 -6.36
C THR A 83 -8.99 -2.61 -7.54
N LEU A 84 -9.20 -3.94 -7.45
CA LEU A 84 -10.02 -4.70 -8.41
C LEU A 84 -11.51 -4.68 -8.03
N TYR A 85 -11.80 -4.55 -6.74
CA TYR A 85 -13.14 -4.70 -6.21
C TYR A 85 -14.03 -3.47 -6.46
N PRO A 86 -15.36 -3.66 -6.51
CA PRO A 86 -16.29 -2.53 -6.41
C PRO A 86 -16.04 -1.75 -5.12
N GLY A 87 -15.96 -0.44 -5.21
CA GLY A 87 -15.65 0.44 -4.07
C GLY A 87 -15.12 1.78 -4.52
N SER A 88 -14.58 2.55 -3.60
CA SER A 88 -14.16 3.94 -3.80
C SER A 88 -12.71 4.09 -4.28
N ARG A 89 -12.05 3.00 -4.72
CA ARG A 89 -10.62 3.02 -5.07
C ARG A 89 -10.32 2.32 -6.40
N LYS A 90 -11.28 2.36 -7.37
CA LYS A 90 -11.16 1.69 -8.68
C LYS A 90 -10.27 2.42 -9.68
N ASN A 91 -10.14 3.72 -9.54
CA ASN A 91 -9.32 4.60 -10.38
C ASN A 91 -8.73 5.71 -9.51
N ALA A 92 -7.73 6.42 -10.02
CA ALA A 92 -7.00 7.40 -9.22
C ALA A 92 -7.89 8.54 -8.69
N LEU A 93 -8.90 8.98 -9.41
CA LEU A 93 -9.77 10.10 -8.97
C LEU A 93 -10.64 9.66 -7.79
N GLU A 94 -11.30 8.51 -7.90
CA GLU A 94 -12.10 7.95 -6.81
C GLU A 94 -11.20 7.60 -5.61
N HIS A 95 -10.02 7.04 -5.86
CA HIS A 95 -9.06 6.65 -4.84
C HIS A 95 -8.52 7.86 -4.07
N LEU A 96 -8.16 8.94 -4.76
CA LEU A 96 -7.75 10.20 -4.13
C LEU A 96 -8.89 10.81 -3.32
N SER A 97 -10.12 10.81 -3.86
CA SER A 97 -11.30 11.28 -3.13
C SER A 97 -11.54 10.45 -1.85
N CYS A 98 -11.43 9.12 -1.94
CA CYS A 98 -11.51 8.24 -0.78
C CYS A 98 -10.43 8.55 0.26
N ALA A 99 -9.18 8.71 -0.17
CA ALA A 99 -8.06 9.07 0.71
C ALA A 99 -8.33 10.39 1.43
N GLN A 100 -8.80 11.41 0.70
CA GLN A 100 -9.12 12.73 1.26
C GLN A 100 -10.24 12.67 2.29
N LEU A 101 -11.34 11.97 1.98
CA LEU A 101 -12.47 11.79 2.89
C LEU A 101 -12.09 11.02 4.16
N ASN A 102 -11.11 10.12 4.07
CA ASN A 102 -10.52 9.42 5.21
C ASN A 102 -9.42 10.23 5.92
N GLY A 103 -9.19 11.48 5.52
CA GLY A 103 -8.29 12.42 6.16
C GLY A 103 -6.84 12.39 5.67
N PHE A 104 -6.52 11.63 4.62
CA PHE A 104 -5.20 11.62 3.99
C PHE A 104 -5.09 12.76 2.97
N TRP A 105 -4.70 13.90 3.45
CA TRP A 105 -4.60 15.15 2.69
C TRP A 105 -3.26 15.83 3.01
N PRO A 106 -2.64 16.57 2.09
CA PRO A 106 -1.36 17.23 2.36
C PRO A 106 -1.36 18.12 3.60
N MET A 107 -2.48 18.77 3.93
CA MET A 107 -2.59 19.61 5.12
C MET A 107 -2.61 18.79 6.42
N THR A 108 -3.08 17.54 6.40
CA THR A 108 -3.13 16.67 7.59
C THR A 108 -1.91 15.80 7.74
N THR A 109 -1.35 15.31 6.62
CA THR A 109 -0.22 14.36 6.62
C THR A 109 1.12 15.02 6.34
N GLY A 110 1.09 16.25 5.82
CA GLY A 110 2.30 16.99 5.50
C GLY A 110 2.96 16.61 4.18
N CYS A 111 2.44 15.63 3.41
CA CYS A 111 2.99 15.23 2.13
C CYS A 111 1.87 14.91 1.12
N GLN A 112 2.23 14.85 -0.16
CA GLN A 112 1.29 14.57 -1.24
C GLN A 112 0.84 13.11 -1.23
N VAL A 113 -0.32 12.85 -1.87
CA VAL A 113 -0.83 11.50 -2.14
C VAL A 113 -0.72 11.24 -3.64
N ILE A 114 -0.05 10.16 -4.01
CA ILE A 114 0.13 9.73 -5.40
C ILE A 114 -0.39 8.31 -5.53
N ILE A 115 -1.30 8.07 -6.48
CA ILE A 115 -1.77 6.71 -6.78
C ILE A 115 -0.73 6.02 -7.66
N GLY A 116 -0.16 4.93 -7.12
CA GLY A 116 1.07 4.31 -7.61
C GLY A 116 0.99 3.73 -9.01
N ASP A 117 -0.20 3.28 -9.44
CA ASP A 117 -0.45 2.64 -10.74
C ASP A 117 -1.25 3.51 -11.72
N GLY A 118 -1.25 4.84 -11.50
CA GLY A 118 -1.81 5.83 -12.41
C GLY A 118 -3.34 5.86 -12.46
N LEU A 119 -3.88 6.59 -13.45
CA LEU A 119 -5.30 6.92 -13.52
C LEU A 119 -6.21 5.69 -13.54
N ARG A 120 -5.86 4.67 -14.30
CA ARG A 120 -6.68 3.45 -14.52
C ARG A 120 -6.10 2.20 -13.87
N GLY A 121 -5.00 2.31 -13.13
CA GLY A 121 -4.31 1.16 -12.54
C GLY A 121 -3.47 0.36 -13.56
N THR A 122 -3.01 1.01 -14.63
CA THR A 122 -2.27 0.40 -15.75
C THR A 122 -0.86 0.95 -15.91
N ASP A 123 -0.46 1.91 -15.09
CA ASP A 123 0.91 2.43 -15.10
C ASP A 123 1.78 1.58 -14.18
N GLU A 124 2.55 0.67 -14.80
CA GLU A 124 3.24 -0.39 -14.09
C GLU A 124 4.65 -0.64 -14.61
N VAL A 125 5.46 -1.29 -13.78
CA VAL A 125 6.77 -1.86 -14.12
C VAL A 125 6.72 -3.36 -13.87
N GLU A 126 7.16 -4.15 -14.83
CA GLU A 126 7.33 -5.59 -14.64
C GLU A 126 8.70 -5.88 -14.01
N VAL A 127 8.66 -6.60 -12.87
CA VAL A 127 9.85 -7.01 -12.13
C VAL A 127 9.93 -8.53 -12.16
N PRO A 128 11.06 -9.13 -12.60
CA PRO A 128 11.24 -10.58 -12.57
C PRO A 128 11.18 -11.15 -11.15
N VAL A 129 10.52 -12.31 -10.97
CA VAL A 129 10.48 -13.07 -9.73
C VAL A 129 11.14 -14.44 -9.98
N PRO A 130 12.48 -14.55 -9.90
CA PRO A 130 13.22 -15.73 -10.36
C PRO A 130 12.75 -17.05 -9.72
N ASN A 131 12.38 -17.01 -8.45
CA ASN A 131 11.93 -18.18 -7.68
C ASN A 131 10.41 -18.24 -7.51
N GLY A 132 9.67 -17.46 -8.28
CA GLY A 132 8.21 -17.45 -8.22
C GLY A 132 7.63 -18.78 -8.71
N GLU A 133 6.80 -19.43 -7.91
CA GLU A 133 6.13 -20.65 -8.30
C GLU A 133 4.97 -20.36 -9.27
N TYR A 134 4.12 -19.41 -8.91
CA TYR A 134 2.90 -19.07 -9.65
C TYR A 134 3.07 -17.84 -10.56
N CYS A 135 3.75 -16.81 -10.06
CA CYS A 135 4.02 -15.60 -10.83
C CYS A 135 5.51 -15.52 -11.16
N LYS A 136 5.84 -15.39 -12.44
CA LYS A 136 7.24 -15.25 -12.92
C LYS A 136 7.69 -13.78 -12.98
N THR A 137 6.72 -12.88 -13.05
CA THR A 137 6.91 -11.42 -12.97
C THR A 137 5.93 -10.83 -11.96
N ALA A 138 6.31 -9.71 -11.35
CA ALA A 138 5.45 -8.88 -10.52
C ALA A 138 5.21 -7.56 -11.25
N LYS A 139 3.95 -7.15 -11.42
CA LYS A 139 3.55 -5.89 -12.04
C LYS A 139 3.30 -4.87 -10.94
N ILE A 140 4.26 -4.00 -10.72
CA ILE A 140 4.30 -3.02 -9.62
C ILE A 140 3.93 -1.64 -10.14
N GLY A 141 3.13 -0.88 -9.38
CA GLY A 141 2.80 0.51 -9.73
C GLY A 141 4.04 1.38 -9.92
N ARG A 142 4.07 2.13 -11.03
CA ARG A 142 5.25 2.88 -11.47
C ARG A 142 5.76 3.86 -10.42
N ALA A 143 4.90 4.68 -9.82
CA ALA A 143 5.35 5.66 -8.83
C ALA A 143 6.02 5.03 -7.60
N ILE A 144 5.72 3.77 -7.29
CA ILE A 144 6.40 3.02 -6.23
C ILE A 144 7.80 2.61 -6.68
N MET A 145 7.95 2.20 -7.95
CA MET A 145 9.24 1.79 -8.52
C MET A 145 10.16 2.98 -8.81
N ASP A 146 9.61 4.16 -9.03
CA ASP A 146 10.37 5.39 -9.27
C ASP A 146 10.87 6.02 -7.95
N ALA A 147 10.43 5.53 -6.79
CA ALA A 147 10.91 6.00 -5.50
C ALA A 147 12.27 5.37 -5.14
N ASP A 148 13.14 6.17 -4.54
CA ASP A 148 14.47 5.75 -4.08
C ASP A 148 14.40 4.96 -2.77
N VAL A 149 13.43 5.32 -1.90
CA VAL A 149 13.22 4.71 -0.59
C VAL A 149 11.77 4.28 -0.45
N PHE A 150 11.57 3.08 0.09
CA PHE A 150 10.25 2.52 0.30
C PHE A 150 10.01 2.22 1.79
N ILE A 151 8.90 2.75 2.34
CA ILE A 151 8.45 2.49 3.70
C ILE A 151 7.04 1.89 3.67
N SER A 152 6.86 0.71 4.24
CA SER A 152 5.53 0.11 4.40
C SER A 152 4.93 0.49 5.75
N LEU A 153 3.92 1.36 5.74
CA LEU A 153 3.13 1.72 6.91
C LEU A 153 1.83 0.91 6.91
N THR A 154 1.75 -0.11 7.74
CA THR A 154 0.77 -1.18 7.58
C THR A 154 -0.17 -1.32 8.76
N HIS A 155 -1.48 -1.40 8.47
CA HIS A 155 -2.50 -1.85 9.40
C HIS A 155 -2.52 -3.38 9.47
N PHE A 156 -2.24 -3.95 10.65
CA PHE A 156 -2.37 -5.39 10.89
C PHE A 156 -3.81 -5.74 11.23
N LYS A 157 -4.39 -6.70 10.51
CA LYS A 157 -5.80 -7.11 10.69
C LYS A 157 -6.02 -8.56 10.27
N GLY A 158 -7.17 -9.13 10.65
CA GLY A 158 -7.65 -10.40 10.12
C GLY A 158 -7.95 -10.33 8.62
N HIS A 159 -7.90 -11.47 7.94
CA HIS A 159 -8.25 -11.62 6.53
C HIS A 159 -8.85 -12.99 6.26
N GLU A 160 -9.98 -13.02 5.54
CA GLU A 160 -10.78 -14.23 5.28
C GLU A 160 -10.03 -15.34 4.50
N SER A 161 -9.21 -14.95 3.51
CA SER A 161 -8.52 -15.92 2.65
C SER A 161 -7.09 -16.24 3.10
N THR A 162 -6.39 -15.30 3.77
CA THR A 162 -4.98 -15.45 4.15
C THR A 162 -4.75 -15.51 5.66
N GLY A 163 -5.82 -15.58 6.46
CA GLY A 163 -5.79 -15.55 7.92
C GLY A 163 -5.53 -14.16 8.47
N PHE A 164 -4.53 -13.45 7.97
CA PHE A 164 -4.24 -12.06 8.34
C PHE A 164 -3.76 -11.23 7.16
N GLY A 165 -3.92 -9.91 7.25
CA GLY A 165 -3.35 -8.90 6.38
C GLY A 165 -2.38 -8.03 7.17
N GLY A 166 -1.14 -7.96 6.73
CA GLY A 166 -0.05 -7.21 7.37
C GLY A 166 0.92 -6.68 6.32
N ALA A 167 2.20 -6.51 6.70
CA ALA A 167 3.23 -5.94 5.83
C ALA A 167 3.39 -6.70 4.51
N LEU A 168 3.46 -8.04 4.56
CA LEU A 168 3.60 -8.86 3.34
C LEU A 168 2.46 -8.62 2.35
N LYS A 169 1.21 -8.49 2.83
CA LYS A 169 0.06 -8.21 1.96
C LYS A 169 0.04 -6.76 1.48
N ASN A 170 0.39 -5.81 2.34
CA ASN A 170 0.49 -4.40 1.97
C ASN A 170 1.54 -4.19 0.86
N ILE A 171 2.61 -4.95 0.87
CA ILE A 171 3.66 -4.92 -0.16
C ILE A 171 3.24 -5.79 -1.34
N GLY A 172 3.12 -7.10 -1.16
CA GLY A 172 2.97 -8.07 -2.24
C GLY A 172 1.71 -7.85 -3.09
N MET A 173 0.56 -7.63 -2.45
CA MET A 173 -0.70 -7.33 -3.14
C MET A 173 -0.89 -5.83 -3.33
N GLY A 174 -0.56 -5.04 -2.31
CA GLY A 174 -0.85 -3.61 -2.27
C GLY A 174 -0.07 -2.78 -3.28
N CYS A 175 1.19 -3.13 -3.57
CA CYS A 175 2.01 -2.43 -4.57
C CYS A 175 1.73 -2.89 -6.00
N GLY A 176 1.02 -4.00 -6.20
CA GLY A 176 0.65 -4.48 -7.53
C GLY A 176 -0.27 -3.50 -8.25
N SER A 177 -0.07 -3.34 -9.55
CA SER A 177 -1.04 -2.69 -10.44
C SER A 177 -2.35 -3.49 -10.48
N ARG A 178 -3.38 -2.97 -11.15
CA ARG A 178 -4.61 -3.76 -11.33
C ARG A 178 -4.35 -5.08 -12.06
N ALA A 179 -3.51 -5.07 -13.10
CA ALA A 179 -3.13 -6.30 -13.81
C ALA A 179 -2.34 -7.26 -12.91
N GLY A 180 -1.39 -6.74 -12.11
CA GLY A 180 -0.64 -7.54 -11.14
C GLY A 180 -1.53 -8.15 -10.05
N LYS A 181 -2.49 -7.38 -9.53
CA LYS A 181 -3.49 -7.89 -8.59
C LYS A 181 -4.37 -8.97 -9.21
N MET A 182 -4.80 -8.78 -10.47
CA MET A 182 -5.59 -9.74 -11.22
C MET A 182 -4.83 -11.07 -11.37
N GLU A 183 -3.57 -11.01 -11.76
CA GLU A 183 -2.72 -12.19 -11.93
C GLU A 183 -2.57 -12.97 -10.63
N GLN A 184 -2.34 -12.27 -9.52
CA GLN A 184 -2.21 -12.90 -8.19
C GLN A 184 -3.51 -13.53 -7.67
N HIS A 185 -4.68 -13.04 -8.11
CA HIS A 185 -5.99 -13.60 -7.74
C HIS A 185 -6.48 -14.68 -8.72
N ALA A 186 -5.85 -14.83 -9.87
CA ALA A 186 -6.30 -15.70 -10.96
C ALA A 186 -5.86 -17.17 -10.78
N ALA A 187 -6.02 -17.73 -9.57
CA ALA A 187 -5.81 -19.17 -9.36
C ALA A 187 -6.81 -20.04 -10.17
N GLY A 188 -7.96 -19.48 -10.56
CA GLY A 188 -8.91 -20.09 -11.47
C GLY A 188 -9.11 -19.21 -12.69
N LYS A 189 -8.58 -19.60 -13.84
CA LYS A 189 -8.93 -18.94 -15.11
C LYS A 189 -10.28 -19.48 -15.57
N PRO A 190 -11.35 -18.66 -15.66
CA PRO A 190 -12.59 -19.09 -16.25
C PRO A 190 -12.33 -19.53 -17.68
N ALA A 191 -12.76 -20.73 -18.04
CA ALA A 191 -12.65 -21.25 -19.39
C ALA A 191 -14.06 -21.43 -19.98
N VAL A 192 -14.23 -21.03 -21.23
CA VAL A 192 -15.46 -21.25 -21.96
C VAL A 192 -15.38 -22.64 -22.62
N GLN A 193 -16.32 -23.53 -22.30
CA GLN A 193 -16.49 -24.77 -23.02
C GLN A 193 -17.22 -24.45 -24.34
N GLU A 194 -16.48 -24.39 -25.44
CA GLU A 194 -17.00 -23.99 -26.75
C GLU A 194 -18.24 -24.78 -27.18
N GLY A 195 -18.26 -26.09 -26.94
CA GLY A 195 -19.40 -26.96 -27.27
C GLY A 195 -20.69 -26.69 -26.47
N LEU A 196 -20.60 -25.97 -25.36
CA LEU A 196 -21.73 -25.56 -24.53
C LEU A 196 -22.08 -24.07 -24.64
N CYS A 197 -21.23 -23.31 -25.32
CA CYS A 197 -21.44 -21.90 -25.52
C CYS A 197 -22.57 -21.60 -26.48
N ARG A 198 -23.60 -20.88 -26.03
CA ARG A 198 -24.75 -20.48 -26.87
C ARG A 198 -24.59 -19.07 -27.48
N GLY A 199 -23.43 -18.44 -27.36
CA GLY A 199 -23.16 -17.10 -27.88
C GLY A 199 -24.04 -15.98 -27.27
N CYS A 200 -24.62 -16.19 -26.11
CA CYS A 200 -25.54 -15.22 -25.48
C CYS A 200 -24.88 -14.00 -24.88
N HIS A 201 -23.56 -13.89 -24.90
CA HIS A 201 -22.74 -12.81 -24.36
C HIS A 201 -22.98 -12.46 -22.87
N ARG A 202 -23.60 -13.34 -22.09
CA ARG A 202 -23.91 -13.10 -20.69
C ARG A 202 -22.63 -12.96 -19.85
N CYS A 203 -21.65 -13.87 -20.08
CA CYS A 203 -20.34 -13.83 -19.42
C CYS A 203 -19.43 -12.66 -19.84
N ALA A 204 -19.74 -11.98 -20.95
CA ALA A 204 -19.00 -10.81 -21.40
C ALA A 204 -19.53 -9.48 -20.82
N LYS A 205 -20.67 -9.53 -20.09
CA LYS A 205 -21.31 -8.37 -19.45
C LYS A 205 -21.02 -8.30 -17.95
N GLU A 206 -20.49 -9.37 -17.36
CA GLU A 206 -20.04 -9.50 -15.98
C GLU A 206 -18.55 -9.12 -15.85
#